data_1ca16062250f1ff5d913c5d69efb3228
#
_entry.id   1ca16062250f1ff5d913c5d69efb3228
#
_cell.length_a   1.000
_cell.length_b   1.000
_cell.length_c   1.000
_cell.angle_alpha   90.00
_cell.angle_beta   90.00
_cell.angle_gamma   90.00
#
_symmetry.space_group_name_H-M   'P 1'
#
loop_
_entity.id
_entity.type
_entity.pdbx_description
1 polymer ?
#
loop_
_entity_poly.entity_id
_entity_poly.type
_entity_poly.pdbx_seq_one_letter_code
_entity_poly.pdbx_strand_id
1 'polypeptide(L)'
;MTDMQSTTKSSLTEDQAHTYEATSSAATPRSWLHSLIAAQTQHWPEYLMEAAGLGLFMISACTFAVILDHPASFVRNAIPNSFVRRTLGGIAMGLTAIGLIYSPWGKRSGAHLNPSLTLTFFRLGKIAPADAFSYVFSQFAGGVAGVMFSAALWGGAVTDQNIRYAATLPGLRGVGVAFAAEAVISFLLMTVVLNASNSARLASLTGVFAGVLVALYISLEAPLSGMSMNPARTFASLSPGKFGMLFGSTSQRPL
;
A
#
# COMPACT_ATOMS: atom_id res chain seq x y z
N MET A 1 -11.26 33.03 -29.65
CA MET A 1 -10.57 32.32 -28.58
C MET A 1 -9.03 32.31 -28.74
N THR A 2 -8.50 33.07 -29.68
CA THR A 2 -7.08 33.13 -30.08
C THR A 2 -6.35 34.37 -29.53
N ASP A 3 -7.07 35.31 -28.92
CA ASP A 3 -6.49 36.61 -28.49
C ASP A 3 -6.08 36.69 -27.02
N MET A 4 -6.46 35.71 -26.21
CA MET A 4 -6.12 35.69 -24.76
C MET A 4 -4.75 35.08 -24.43
N GLN A 5 -4.13 34.36 -25.35
CA GLN A 5 -2.79 33.79 -25.16
C GLN A 5 -1.65 34.73 -25.58
N SER A 6 -1.91 35.72 -26.42
CA SER A 6 -0.89 36.67 -26.87
C SER A 6 -0.60 37.77 -25.84
N THR A 7 -1.61 38.13 -25.03
CA THR A 7 -1.52 39.20 -24.04
C THR A 7 -0.76 38.77 -22.76
N THR A 8 -0.71 37.49 -22.46
CA THR A 8 -0.03 36.99 -21.25
C THR A 8 1.50 36.89 -21.46
N LYS A 9 1.97 36.75 -22.69
CA LYS A 9 3.43 36.67 -23.01
C LYS A 9 4.16 38.02 -22.93
N SER A 10 3.45 39.14 -23.02
CA SER A 10 4.11 40.47 -23.05
C SER A 10 4.34 41.10 -21.65
N SER A 11 3.89 40.49 -20.57
CA SER A 11 3.98 41.02 -19.21
C SER A 11 4.92 40.28 -18.30
N LEU A 12 5.57 39.23 -18.77
CA LEU A 12 6.56 38.47 -17.97
C LEU A 12 7.93 39.12 -18.15
N THR A 13 8.65 39.37 -17.03
CA THR A 13 10.06 39.76 -17.10
C THR A 13 10.87 38.61 -17.70
N GLU A 14 12.02 38.88 -18.34
CA GLU A 14 12.88 37.87 -18.99
C GLU A 14 13.22 36.73 -18.02
N ASP A 15 13.38 37.02 -16.75
CA ASP A 15 13.63 36.03 -15.70
C ASP A 15 12.45 35.09 -15.41
N GLN A 16 11.23 35.63 -15.54
CA GLN A 16 9.98 34.83 -15.41
C GLN A 16 9.72 33.99 -16.66
N ALA A 17 10.09 34.50 -17.85
CA ALA A 17 10.00 33.74 -19.09
C ALA A 17 10.98 32.56 -19.11
N HIS A 18 12.22 32.75 -18.63
CA HIS A 18 13.20 31.67 -18.46
C HIS A 18 12.75 30.61 -17.44
N THR A 19 12.12 31.04 -16.35
CA THR A 19 11.59 30.10 -15.33
C THR A 19 10.36 29.32 -15.88
N TYR A 20 9.51 29.96 -16.68
CA TYR A 20 8.35 29.31 -17.30
C TYR A 20 8.75 28.33 -18.40
N GLU A 21 9.75 28.64 -19.22
CA GLU A 21 10.30 27.73 -20.23
C GLU A 21 11.04 26.55 -19.62
N ALA A 22 11.73 26.73 -18.49
CA ALA A 22 12.38 25.65 -17.76
C ALA A 22 11.38 24.65 -17.15
N THR A 23 10.18 25.12 -16.76
CA THR A 23 9.12 24.25 -16.20
C THR A 23 8.25 23.58 -17.27
N SER A 24 8.25 24.10 -18.52
CA SER A 24 7.47 23.58 -19.66
C SER A 24 8.22 22.55 -20.52
N SER A 25 9.49 22.28 -20.25
CA SER A 25 10.22 21.25 -20.99
C SER A 25 9.72 19.87 -20.56
N ALA A 26 8.88 19.25 -21.38
CA ALA A 26 8.53 17.83 -21.27
C ALA A 26 9.86 17.04 -21.23
N ALA A 27 10.12 16.35 -20.13
CA ALA A 27 11.36 15.61 -19.91
C ALA A 27 11.58 14.65 -21.09
N THR A 28 12.67 14.80 -21.81
CA THR A 28 13.01 13.87 -22.89
C THR A 28 13.26 12.48 -22.29
N PRO A 29 13.03 11.38 -23.02
CA PRO A 29 13.29 10.02 -22.51
C PRO A 29 14.71 9.85 -21.94
N ARG A 30 15.66 10.57 -22.50
CA ARG A 30 17.06 10.55 -22.04
C ARG A 30 17.25 11.27 -20.69
N SER A 31 16.50 12.35 -20.45
CA SER A 31 16.52 13.05 -19.15
C SER A 31 15.82 12.24 -18.06
N TRP A 32 14.76 11.51 -18.41
CA TRP A 32 14.07 10.61 -17.49
C TRP A 32 14.95 9.45 -17.02
N LEU A 33 15.68 8.80 -17.95
CA LEU A 33 16.62 7.72 -17.58
C LEU A 33 17.74 8.23 -16.65
N HIS A 34 18.29 9.41 -16.92
CA HIS A 34 19.28 10.00 -16.02
C HIS A 34 18.71 10.29 -14.63
N SER A 35 17.47 10.80 -14.56
CA SER A 35 16.77 11.03 -13.27
C SER A 35 16.53 9.73 -12.52
N LEU A 36 16.15 8.66 -13.21
CA LEU A 36 15.96 7.33 -12.61
C LEU A 36 17.29 6.79 -12.07
N ILE A 37 18.37 6.84 -12.85
CA ILE A 37 19.69 6.36 -12.41
C ILE A 37 20.17 7.15 -11.20
N ALA A 38 20.06 8.47 -11.23
CA ALA A 38 20.41 9.32 -10.10
C ALA A 38 19.58 8.99 -8.84
N ALA A 39 18.28 8.85 -8.97
CA ALA A 39 17.40 8.46 -7.87
C ALA A 39 17.78 7.09 -7.31
N GLN A 40 18.06 6.09 -8.19
CA GLN A 40 18.48 4.75 -7.76
C GLN A 40 19.81 4.78 -6.98
N THR A 41 20.77 5.61 -7.37
CA THR A 41 22.05 5.69 -6.66
C THR A 41 21.96 6.43 -5.34
N GLN A 42 21.06 7.40 -5.22
CA GLN A 42 20.92 8.25 -4.02
C GLN A 42 19.96 7.68 -2.99
N HIS A 43 18.82 7.13 -3.42
CA HIS A 43 17.69 6.77 -2.54
C HIS A 43 17.38 5.26 -2.48
N TRP A 44 18.29 4.38 -2.99
CA TRP A 44 18.08 2.94 -2.94
C TRP A 44 17.79 2.37 -1.52
N PRO A 45 18.34 2.95 -0.41
CA PRO A 45 18.00 2.44 0.91
C PRO A 45 16.53 2.67 1.25
N GLU A 46 15.95 3.82 0.86
CA GLU A 46 14.54 4.14 1.08
C GLU A 46 13.62 3.20 0.28
N TYR A 47 14.04 2.82 -0.95
CA TYR A 47 13.30 1.83 -1.75
C TYR A 47 13.32 0.44 -1.11
N LEU A 48 14.45 0.02 -0.55
CA LEU A 48 14.53 -1.23 0.20
C LEU A 48 13.69 -1.18 1.48
N MET A 49 13.64 -0.04 2.16
CA MET A 49 12.79 0.15 3.36
C MET A 49 11.30 0.07 3.01
N GLU A 50 10.87 0.63 1.87
CA GLU A 50 9.49 0.49 1.39
C GLU A 50 9.17 -0.97 1.03
N ALA A 51 10.09 -1.67 0.34
CA ALA A 51 9.93 -3.09 0.04
C ALA A 51 9.87 -3.94 1.31
N ALA A 52 10.81 -3.75 2.23
CA ALA A 52 10.87 -4.47 3.50
C ALA A 52 9.65 -4.18 4.38
N GLY A 53 9.22 -2.90 4.44
CA GLY A 53 8.05 -2.49 5.21
C GLY A 53 6.77 -3.16 4.73
N LEU A 54 6.49 -3.13 3.41
CA LEU A 54 5.32 -3.83 2.88
C LEU A 54 5.47 -5.36 2.96
N GLY A 55 6.68 -5.88 2.78
CA GLY A 55 6.97 -7.31 2.99
C GLY A 55 6.65 -7.76 4.41
N LEU A 56 7.12 -7.04 5.42
CA LEU A 56 6.82 -7.31 6.84
C LEU A 56 5.33 -7.17 7.16
N PHE A 57 4.67 -6.17 6.56
CA PHE A 57 3.21 -6.02 6.69
C PHE A 57 2.48 -7.25 6.14
N MET A 58 2.89 -7.79 4.98
CA MET A 58 2.29 -9.00 4.40
C MET A 58 2.61 -10.26 5.20
N ILE A 59 3.82 -10.39 5.75
CA ILE A 59 4.18 -11.48 6.67
C ILE A 59 3.28 -11.45 7.90
N SER A 60 3.08 -10.28 8.50
CA SER A 60 2.19 -10.08 9.63
C SER A 60 0.74 -10.47 9.26
N ALA A 61 0.24 -10.01 8.11
CA ALA A 61 -1.12 -10.31 7.65
C ALA A 61 -1.35 -11.82 7.46
N CYS A 62 -0.45 -12.52 6.80
CA CYS A 62 -0.53 -13.97 6.61
C CYS A 62 -0.44 -14.72 7.94
N THR A 63 0.48 -14.29 8.81
CA THR A 63 0.69 -14.91 10.13
C THR A 63 -0.57 -14.79 11.00
N PHE A 64 -1.12 -13.59 11.14
CA PHE A 64 -2.34 -13.39 11.93
C PHE A 64 -3.56 -14.06 11.30
N ALA A 65 -3.66 -14.12 9.97
CA ALA A 65 -4.70 -14.87 9.31
C ALA A 65 -4.61 -16.38 9.65
N VAL A 66 -3.41 -16.97 9.61
CA VAL A 66 -3.21 -18.37 10.02
C VAL A 66 -3.56 -18.58 11.49
N ILE A 67 -3.04 -17.75 12.39
CA ILE A 67 -3.28 -17.88 13.84
C ILE A 67 -4.75 -17.75 14.18
N LEU A 68 -5.47 -16.82 13.55
CA LEU A 68 -6.84 -16.48 13.92
C LEU A 68 -7.89 -17.32 13.19
N ASP A 69 -7.63 -17.74 11.93
CA ASP A 69 -8.68 -18.30 11.08
C ASP A 69 -8.39 -19.70 10.48
N HIS A 70 -7.16 -20.24 10.67
CA HIS A 70 -6.88 -21.60 10.20
C HIS A 70 -7.68 -22.63 11.01
N PRO A 71 -8.32 -23.64 10.36
CA PRO A 71 -9.18 -24.62 11.06
C PRO A 71 -8.50 -25.36 12.22
N ALA A 72 -7.22 -25.67 12.09
CA ALA A 72 -6.45 -26.34 13.12
C ALA A 72 -5.87 -25.37 14.18
N SER A 73 -6.14 -24.08 14.11
CA SER A 73 -5.63 -23.11 15.08
C SER A 73 -6.34 -23.26 16.43
N PHE A 74 -5.54 -23.33 17.51
CA PHE A 74 -6.06 -23.27 18.88
C PHE A 74 -6.85 -21.97 19.13
N VAL A 75 -6.39 -20.84 18.61
CA VAL A 75 -7.05 -19.54 18.80
C VAL A 75 -8.41 -19.52 18.14
N ARG A 76 -8.54 -20.06 16.93
CA ARG A 76 -9.83 -20.17 16.24
C ARG A 76 -10.81 -21.03 17.04
N ASN A 77 -10.35 -22.14 17.60
CA ASN A 77 -11.18 -23.04 18.39
C ASN A 77 -11.56 -22.43 19.75
N ALA A 78 -10.67 -21.70 20.39
CA ALA A 78 -10.93 -21.00 21.66
C ALA A 78 -11.86 -19.77 21.48
N ILE A 79 -11.84 -19.15 20.31
CA ILE A 79 -12.66 -17.95 19.98
C ILE A 79 -13.52 -18.26 18.77
N PRO A 80 -14.67 -18.90 18.91
CA PRO A 80 -15.56 -19.27 17.77
C PRO A 80 -16.12 -18.07 17.03
N ASN A 81 -16.31 -16.93 17.72
CA ASN A 81 -16.90 -15.73 17.16
C ASN A 81 -15.98 -15.07 16.12
N SER A 82 -16.36 -15.10 14.85
CA SER A 82 -15.59 -14.55 13.73
C SER A 82 -15.40 -13.03 13.79
N PHE A 83 -16.35 -12.29 14.37
CA PHE A 83 -16.21 -10.85 14.54
C PHE A 83 -15.09 -10.54 15.55
N VAL A 84 -15.02 -11.28 16.67
CA VAL A 84 -13.95 -11.10 17.67
C VAL A 84 -12.59 -11.42 17.07
N ARG A 85 -12.45 -12.52 16.34
CA ARG A 85 -11.18 -12.87 15.67
C ARG A 85 -10.76 -11.82 14.66
N ARG A 86 -11.71 -11.32 13.84
CA ARG A 86 -11.46 -10.26 12.86
C ARG A 86 -11.03 -8.95 13.56
N THR A 87 -11.62 -8.61 14.70
CA THR A 87 -11.22 -7.44 15.50
C THR A 87 -9.81 -7.61 16.06
N LEU A 88 -9.45 -8.80 16.57
CA LEU A 88 -8.08 -9.09 16.99
C LEU A 88 -7.10 -9.00 15.83
N GLY A 89 -7.46 -9.51 14.64
CA GLY A 89 -6.68 -9.34 13.41
C GLY A 89 -6.52 -7.87 13.03
N GLY A 90 -7.60 -7.08 13.13
CA GLY A 90 -7.58 -5.64 12.90
C GLY A 90 -6.62 -4.92 13.84
N ILE A 91 -6.68 -5.21 15.13
CA ILE A 91 -5.77 -4.65 16.14
C ILE A 91 -4.32 -5.02 15.82
N ALA A 92 -4.05 -6.29 15.52
CA ALA A 92 -2.71 -6.76 15.17
C ALA A 92 -2.16 -6.04 13.93
N MET A 93 -2.97 -5.86 12.90
CA MET A 93 -2.56 -5.15 11.68
C MET A 93 -2.41 -3.65 11.89
N GLY A 94 -3.27 -3.04 12.69
CA GLY A 94 -3.15 -1.64 13.11
C GLY A 94 -1.85 -1.38 13.86
N LEU A 95 -1.53 -2.25 14.83
CA LEU A 95 -0.26 -2.19 15.58
C LEU A 95 0.95 -2.45 14.67
N THR A 96 0.84 -3.37 13.72
CA THR A 96 1.89 -3.59 12.71
C THR A 96 2.13 -2.33 11.88
N ALA A 97 1.07 -1.67 11.40
CA ALA A 97 1.19 -0.41 10.67
C ALA A 97 1.84 0.69 11.52
N ILE A 98 1.40 0.87 12.77
CA ILE A 98 2.00 1.83 13.71
C ILE A 98 3.50 1.52 13.90
N GLY A 99 3.84 0.26 14.17
CA GLY A 99 5.23 -0.16 14.37
C GLY A 99 6.12 0.13 13.16
N LEU A 100 5.64 -0.15 11.94
CA LEU A 100 6.36 0.12 10.71
C LEU A 100 6.52 1.62 10.46
N ILE A 101 5.47 2.43 10.63
CA ILE A 101 5.51 3.88 10.44
C ILE A 101 6.49 4.56 11.39
N TYR A 102 6.49 4.17 12.65
CA TYR A 102 7.38 4.76 13.65
C TYR A 102 8.76 4.11 13.76
N SER A 103 9.01 3.03 13.02
CA SER A 103 10.33 2.42 12.94
C SER A 103 11.38 3.39 12.37
N PRO A 104 12.67 3.19 12.65
CA PRO A 104 13.73 3.97 12.01
C PRO A 104 13.64 3.94 10.48
N TRP A 105 13.26 2.80 9.90
CA TRP A 105 13.07 2.64 8.45
C TRP A 105 11.89 3.44 7.93
N GLY A 106 10.75 3.32 8.59
CA GLY A 106 9.55 4.07 8.21
C GLY A 106 9.73 5.58 8.32
N LYS A 107 10.39 6.04 9.38
CA LYS A 107 10.73 7.47 9.53
C LYS A 107 11.66 7.98 8.45
N ARG A 108 12.57 7.14 7.94
CA ARG A 108 13.50 7.51 6.88
C ARG A 108 12.86 7.47 5.50
N SER A 109 12.09 6.42 5.15
CA SER A 109 11.43 6.31 3.84
C SER A 109 10.15 7.15 3.73
N GLY A 110 9.59 7.58 4.87
CA GLY A 110 8.26 8.19 4.93
C GLY A 110 7.13 7.17 5.08
N ALA A 111 7.45 5.86 5.11
CA ALA A 111 6.52 4.74 5.31
C ALA A 111 5.27 4.83 4.44
N HIS A 112 5.45 5.06 3.14
CA HIS A 112 4.33 5.05 2.21
C HIS A 112 3.66 3.68 2.17
N LEU A 113 4.47 2.61 1.97
CA LEU A 113 4.06 1.19 1.97
C LEU A 113 2.82 0.89 1.10
N ASN A 114 2.44 1.84 0.26
CA ASN A 114 1.18 1.84 -0.48
C ASN A 114 1.29 2.72 -1.74
N PRO A 115 1.08 2.16 -2.95
CA PRO A 115 1.08 2.94 -4.19
C PRO A 115 0.09 4.11 -4.20
N SER A 116 -1.09 3.95 -3.59
CA SER A 116 -2.09 5.02 -3.52
C SER A 116 -1.60 6.20 -2.69
N LEU A 117 -0.91 5.93 -1.58
CA LEU A 117 -0.29 6.97 -0.75
C LEU A 117 0.87 7.64 -1.50
N THR A 118 1.74 6.85 -2.14
CA THR A 118 2.84 7.36 -2.96
C THR A 118 2.33 8.27 -4.07
N LEU A 119 1.27 7.86 -4.79
CA LEU A 119 0.65 8.65 -5.83
C LEU A 119 0.07 9.98 -5.30
N THR A 120 -0.54 9.95 -4.12
CA THR A 120 -1.06 11.16 -3.48
C THR A 120 0.05 12.15 -3.15
N PHE A 121 1.14 11.70 -2.53
CA PHE A 121 2.29 12.57 -2.25
C PHE A 121 3.00 13.05 -3.52
N PHE A 122 3.04 12.23 -4.57
CA PHE A 122 3.51 12.65 -5.88
C PHE A 122 2.65 13.78 -6.47
N ARG A 123 1.32 13.64 -6.43
CA ARG A 123 0.39 14.67 -6.90
C ARG A 123 0.49 15.96 -6.09
N LEU A 124 0.87 15.89 -4.84
CA LEU A 124 1.13 17.04 -3.98
C LEU A 124 2.55 17.63 -4.14
N GLY A 125 3.35 17.12 -5.08
CA GLY A 125 4.73 17.58 -5.32
C GLY A 125 5.70 17.28 -4.18
N LYS A 126 5.37 16.34 -3.30
CA LYS A 126 6.19 15.99 -2.12
C LYS A 126 7.20 14.87 -2.36
N ILE A 127 7.15 14.22 -3.51
CA ILE A 127 8.09 13.18 -3.94
C ILE A 127 8.38 13.36 -5.44
N ALA A 128 9.63 13.19 -5.82
CA ALA A 128 10.04 13.30 -7.23
C ALA A 128 9.48 12.15 -8.07
N PRO A 129 9.22 12.35 -9.39
CA PRO A 129 8.64 11.31 -10.25
C PRO A 129 9.44 10.00 -10.26
N ALA A 130 10.77 10.08 -10.30
CA ALA A 130 11.66 8.92 -10.30
C ALA A 130 11.58 8.13 -8.99
N ASP A 131 11.52 8.82 -7.84
CA ASP A 131 11.36 8.20 -6.53
C ASP A 131 9.97 7.58 -6.38
N ALA A 132 8.93 8.27 -6.84
CA ALA A 132 7.56 7.75 -6.80
C ALA A 132 7.44 6.43 -7.59
N PHE A 133 8.04 6.37 -8.78
CA PHE A 133 8.10 5.14 -9.58
C PHE A 133 8.83 4.03 -8.83
N SER A 134 10.01 4.33 -8.28
CA SER A 134 10.84 3.37 -7.55
C SER A 134 10.16 2.86 -6.27
N TYR A 135 9.46 3.73 -5.53
CA TYR A 135 8.65 3.37 -4.37
C TYR A 135 7.56 2.37 -4.75
N VAL A 136 6.77 2.70 -5.79
CA VAL A 136 5.68 1.82 -6.25
C VAL A 136 6.23 0.45 -6.65
N PHE A 137 7.31 0.42 -7.44
CA PHE A 137 7.95 -0.84 -7.84
C PHE A 137 8.43 -1.66 -6.62
N SER A 138 9.11 -1.00 -5.68
CA SER A 138 9.62 -1.61 -4.45
C SER A 138 8.51 -2.17 -3.56
N GLN A 139 7.40 -1.45 -3.45
CA GLN A 139 6.22 -1.89 -2.71
C GLN A 139 5.61 -3.17 -3.33
N PHE A 140 5.46 -3.23 -4.65
CA PHE A 140 4.98 -4.46 -5.31
C PHE A 140 5.94 -5.62 -5.09
N ALA A 141 7.24 -5.42 -5.29
CA ALA A 141 8.26 -6.45 -5.11
C ALA A 141 8.32 -6.94 -3.66
N GLY A 142 8.34 -6.02 -2.69
CA GLY A 142 8.38 -6.32 -1.27
C GLY A 142 7.13 -7.04 -0.78
N GLY A 143 5.95 -6.60 -1.23
CA GLY A 143 4.69 -7.28 -0.91
C GLY A 143 4.67 -8.73 -1.38
N VAL A 144 5.07 -8.98 -2.63
CA VAL A 144 5.17 -10.35 -3.19
C VAL A 144 6.19 -11.18 -2.42
N ALA A 145 7.38 -10.62 -2.15
CA ALA A 145 8.42 -11.32 -1.38
C ALA A 145 7.92 -11.70 0.03
N GLY A 146 7.19 -10.80 0.71
CA GLY A 146 6.59 -11.08 2.03
C GLY A 146 5.56 -12.20 2.00
N VAL A 147 4.71 -12.25 0.98
CA VAL A 147 3.73 -13.35 0.82
C VAL A 147 4.45 -14.67 0.50
N MET A 148 5.44 -14.67 -0.38
CA MET A 148 6.23 -15.86 -0.70
C MET A 148 7.01 -16.37 0.52
N PHE A 149 7.58 -15.47 1.32
CA PHE A 149 8.20 -15.84 2.58
C PHE A 149 7.19 -16.47 3.56
N SER A 150 5.97 -15.91 3.64
CA SER A 150 4.90 -16.48 4.47
C SER A 150 4.49 -17.87 3.98
N ALA A 151 4.48 -18.10 2.66
CA ALA A 151 4.23 -19.41 2.07
C ALA A 151 5.31 -20.44 2.46
N ALA A 152 6.57 -20.02 2.47
CA ALA A 152 7.68 -20.86 2.93
C ALA A 152 7.60 -21.15 4.44
N LEU A 153 7.18 -20.17 5.25
CA LEU A 153 7.10 -20.31 6.70
C LEU A 153 5.92 -21.17 7.15
N TRP A 154 4.73 -20.94 6.60
CA TRP A 154 3.46 -21.55 7.03
C TRP A 154 3.04 -22.74 6.17
N GLY A 155 3.71 -22.97 5.03
CA GLY A 155 3.41 -24.06 4.11
C GLY A 155 1.94 -24.10 3.70
N GLY A 156 1.31 -25.26 3.78
CA GLY A 156 -0.09 -25.45 3.41
C GLY A 156 -1.10 -24.63 4.22
N ALA A 157 -0.75 -24.18 5.41
CA ALA A 157 -1.67 -23.42 6.25
C ALA A 157 -2.05 -22.07 5.63
N VAL A 158 -1.10 -21.39 4.97
CA VAL A 158 -1.40 -20.08 4.35
C VAL A 158 -2.21 -20.22 3.06
N THR A 159 -2.23 -21.42 2.45
CA THR A 159 -3.02 -21.71 1.25
C THR A 159 -4.44 -22.16 1.54
N ASP A 160 -4.75 -22.46 2.81
CA ASP A 160 -6.08 -22.88 3.24
C ASP A 160 -7.18 -21.91 2.74
N GLN A 161 -8.35 -22.45 2.42
CA GLN A 161 -9.47 -21.67 1.85
C GLN A 161 -9.94 -20.51 2.74
N ASN A 162 -9.72 -20.59 4.05
CA ASN A 162 -10.05 -19.52 4.99
C ASN A 162 -8.97 -18.44 5.05
N ILE A 163 -7.74 -18.72 4.60
CA ILE A 163 -6.57 -17.85 4.71
C ILE A 163 -6.23 -17.20 3.36
N ARG A 164 -6.05 -18.01 2.32
CA ARG A 164 -5.81 -17.56 0.93
C ARG A 164 -4.73 -16.48 0.83
N TYR A 165 -3.60 -16.65 1.51
CA TYR A 165 -2.51 -15.66 1.55
C TYR A 165 -2.95 -14.27 2.06
N ALA A 166 -3.93 -14.22 2.96
CA ALA A 166 -4.58 -12.99 3.42
C ALA A 166 -5.16 -12.15 2.26
N ALA A 167 -5.69 -12.81 1.22
CA ALA A 167 -6.23 -12.14 0.03
C ALA A 167 -7.42 -11.26 0.37
N THR A 168 -7.45 -10.08 -0.23
CA THR A 168 -8.58 -9.16 -0.17
C THR A 168 -9.52 -9.45 -1.33
N LEU A 169 -10.66 -10.03 -1.01
CA LEU A 169 -11.64 -10.48 -1.99
C LEU A 169 -13.00 -9.81 -1.73
N PRO A 170 -13.76 -9.49 -2.79
CA PRO A 170 -15.10 -8.97 -2.64
C PRO A 170 -15.97 -9.92 -1.80
N GLY A 171 -16.72 -9.34 -0.87
CA GLY A 171 -17.67 -10.07 -0.06
C GLY A 171 -18.93 -10.47 -0.82
N LEU A 172 -19.89 -11.06 -0.12
CA LEU A 172 -21.14 -11.61 -0.70
C LEU A 172 -21.99 -10.55 -1.40
N ARG A 173 -21.80 -9.27 -1.13
CA ARG A 173 -22.56 -8.16 -1.77
C ARG A 173 -22.02 -7.79 -3.16
N GLY A 174 -20.98 -8.47 -3.63
CA GLY A 174 -20.44 -8.33 -4.98
C GLY A 174 -19.41 -7.21 -5.16
N VAL A 175 -18.82 -7.19 -6.37
CA VAL A 175 -17.68 -6.34 -6.72
C VAL A 175 -17.99 -4.84 -6.63
N GLY A 176 -19.22 -4.43 -7.02
CA GLY A 176 -19.62 -3.01 -6.97
C GLY A 176 -19.64 -2.45 -5.54
N VAL A 177 -20.16 -3.22 -4.58
CA VAL A 177 -20.18 -2.83 -3.16
C VAL A 177 -18.78 -2.84 -2.60
N ALA A 178 -17.95 -3.84 -2.94
CA ALA A 178 -16.56 -3.90 -2.51
C ALA A 178 -15.77 -2.68 -3.02
N PHE A 179 -15.92 -2.32 -4.29
CA PHE A 179 -15.27 -1.14 -4.87
C PHE A 179 -15.69 0.16 -4.16
N ALA A 180 -16.99 0.34 -3.94
CA ALA A 180 -17.49 1.54 -3.24
C ALA A 180 -16.95 1.61 -1.80
N ALA A 181 -16.93 0.47 -1.09
CA ALA A 181 -16.40 0.38 0.27
C ALA A 181 -14.90 0.74 0.31
N GLU A 182 -14.08 0.13 -0.56
CA GLU A 182 -12.64 0.45 -0.70
C GLU A 182 -12.41 1.93 -1.03
N ALA A 183 -13.21 2.52 -1.92
CA ALA A 183 -13.10 3.94 -2.25
C ALA A 183 -13.39 4.83 -1.03
N VAL A 184 -14.43 4.52 -0.26
CA VAL A 184 -14.81 5.28 0.95
C VAL A 184 -13.72 5.17 2.02
N ILE A 185 -13.26 3.95 2.37
CA ILE A 185 -12.25 3.79 3.42
C ILE A 185 -10.90 4.37 3.02
N SER A 186 -10.52 4.27 1.73
CA SER A 186 -9.30 4.90 1.20
C SER A 186 -9.39 6.42 1.26
N PHE A 187 -10.53 7.00 0.88
CA PHE A 187 -10.77 8.43 0.99
C PHE A 187 -10.69 8.93 2.43
N LEU A 188 -11.33 8.23 3.37
CA LEU A 188 -11.32 8.60 4.78
C LEU A 188 -9.91 8.48 5.37
N LEU A 189 -9.19 7.38 5.09
CA LEU A 189 -7.81 7.22 5.55
C LEU A 189 -6.93 8.36 5.02
N MET A 190 -7.00 8.65 3.72
CA MET A 190 -6.20 9.70 3.11
C MET A 190 -6.53 11.08 3.69
N THR A 191 -7.82 11.37 3.90
CA THR A 191 -8.27 12.61 4.54
C THR A 191 -7.67 12.77 5.94
N VAL A 192 -7.71 11.73 6.76
CA VAL A 192 -7.13 11.76 8.11
C VAL A 192 -5.61 11.91 8.06
N VAL A 193 -4.93 11.13 7.22
CA VAL A 193 -3.46 11.20 7.08
C VAL A 193 -3.01 12.59 6.64
N LEU A 194 -3.65 13.17 5.61
CA LEU A 194 -3.26 14.50 5.12
C LEU A 194 -3.56 15.60 6.14
N ASN A 195 -4.70 15.58 6.79
CA ASN A 195 -5.04 16.58 7.80
C ASN A 195 -4.13 16.46 9.03
N ALA A 196 -3.90 15.25 9.53
CA ALA A 196 -3.02 15.03 10.68
C ALA A 196 -1.58 15.42 10.37
N SER A 197 -1.02 14.97 9.24
CA SER A 197 0.38 15.24 8.86
C SER A 197 0.67 16.72 8.59
N ASN A 198 -0.34 17.50 8.20
CA ASN A 198 -0.21 18.95 7.99
C ASN A 198 -0.53 19.78 9.26
N SER A 199 -0.93 19.14 10.36
CA SER A 199 -1.23 19.84 11.62
C SER A 199 -0.02 19.79 12.55
N ALA A 200 0.47 20.94 13.01
CA ALA A 200 1.59 21.02 13.95
C ALA A 200 1.35 20.22 15.26
N ARG A 201 0.09 20.06 15.67
CA ARG A 201 -0.28 19.33 16.89
C ARG A 201 -0.45 17.83 16.68
N LEU A 202 -0.88 17.42 15.50
CA LEU A 202 -1.28 16.04 15.21
C LEU A 202 -0.28 15.26 14.36
N ALA A 203 0.70 15.94 13.75
CA ALA A 203 1.66 15.31 12.83
C ALA A 203 2.38 14.10 13.46
N SER A 204 2.76 14.20 14.74
CA SER A 204 3.40 13.10 15.46
C SER A 204 2.48 11.89 15.71
N LEU A 205 1.16 12.06 15.61
CA LEU A 205 0.14 11.03 15.83
C LEU A 205 -0.41 10.45 14.52
N THR A 206 0.04 10.93 13.35
CA THR A 206 -0.48 10.50 12.04
C THR A 206 -0.46 8.98 11.90
N GLY A 207 0.64 8.31 12.29
CA GLY A 207 0.77 6.86 12.24
C GLY A 207 -0.17 6.13 13.19
N VAL A 208 -0.46 6.70 14.37
CA VAL A 208 -1.45 6.16 15.30
C VAL A 208 -2.84 6.21 14.69
N PHE A 209 -3.24 7.36 14.13
CA PHE A 209 -4.53 7.49 13.45
C PHE A 209 -4.67 6.52 12.28
N ALA A 210 -3.62 6.39 11.45
CA ALA A 210 -3.62 5.43 10.35
C ALA A 210 -3.81 3.99 10.85
N GLY A 211 -3.08 3.57 11.87
CA GLY A 211 -3.19 2.22 12.43
C GLY A 211 -4.54 1.95 13.11
N VAL A 212 -5.10 2.93 13.82
CA VAL A 212 -6.45 2.84 14.40
C VAL A 212 -7.50 2.66 13.30
N LEU A 213 -7.41 3.43 12.21
CA LEU A 213 -8.32 3.29 11.08
C LEU A 213 -8.18 1.92 10.40
N VAL A 214 -6.94 1.42 10.21
CA VAL A 214 -6.70 0.06 9.71
C VAL A 214 -7.39 -0.98 10.61
N ALA A 215 -7.25 -0.87 11.93
CA ALA A 215 -7.89 -1.77 12.88
C ALA A 215 -9.42 -1.73 12.78
N LEU A 216 -10.00 -0.54 12.72
CA LEU A 216 -11.45 -0.35 12.58
C LEU A 216 -11.97 -0.89 11.25
N TYR A 217 -11.29 -0.61 10.14
CA TYR A 217 -11.74 -1.04 8.82
C TYR A 217 -11.66 -2.56 8.67
N ILE A 218 -10.59 -3.21 9.15
CA ILE A 218 -10.55 -4.68 9.17
C ILE A 218 -11.68 -5.24 10.01
N SER A 219 -11.99 -4.64 11.17
CA SER A 219 -13.05 -5.13 12.05
C SER A 219 -14.44 -5.02 11.45
N LEU A 220 -14.74 -3.91 10.78
CA LEU A 220 -16.09 -3.53 10.36
C LEU A 220 -16.34 -3.73 8.85
N GLU A 221 -15.37 -3.37 8.01
CA GLU A 221 -15.53 -3.26 6.57
C GLU A 221 -15.04 -4.52 5.82
N ALA A 222 -14.05 -5.25 6.33
CA ALA A 222 -13.51 -6.42 5.64
C ALA A 222 -14.52 -7.45 5.10
N PRO A 223 -15.72 -7.64 5.70
CA PRO A 223 -16.78 -8.48 5.11
C PRO A 223 -17.33 -7.96 3.77
N LEU A 224 -17.12 -6.70 3.43
CA LEU A 224 -17.60 -6.08 2.18
C LEU A 224 -16.58 -6.18 1.05
N SER A 225 -15.30 -5.88 1.32
CA SER A 225 -14.25 -5.81 0.29
C SER A 225 -13.02 -6.70 0.56
N GLY A 226 -12.87 -7.20 1.78
CA GLY A 226 -11.64 -7.81 2.25
C GLY A 226 -10.66 -6.79 2.83
N MET A 227 -10.94 -5.50 2.75
CA MET A 227 -10.19 -4.37 3.29
C MET A 227 -8.73 -4.34 2.80
N SER A 228 -8.46 -3.64 1.76
CA SER A 228 -7.11 -3.49 1.22
C SER A 228 -6.56 -2.07 1.33
N MET A 229 -7.22 -1.11 0.69
CA MET A 229 -6.77 0.28 0.47
C MET A 229 -5.38 0.39 -0.20
N ASN A 230 -4.80 -0.75 -0.62
CA ASN A 230 -3.42 -0.83 -1.07
C ASN A 230 -3.29 -1.75 -2.29
N PRO A 231 -3.08 -1.21 -3.49
CA PRO A 231 -2.95 -2.02 -4.70
C PRO A 231 -1.82 -3.05 -4.66
N ALA A 232 -0.66 -2.69 -4.06
CA ALA A 232 0.48 -3.61 -3.95
C ALA A 232 0.18 -4.76 -2.98
N ARG A 233 -0.52 -4.50 -1.87
CA ARG A 233 -1.00 -5.53 -0.94
C ARG A 233 -1.96 -6.50 -1.62
N THR A 234 -2.95 -5.98 -2.36
CA THR A 234 -3.91 -6.83 -3.09
C THR A 234 -3.21 -7.68 -4.13
N PHE A 235 -2.34 -7.07 -4.95
CA PHE A 235 -1.56 -7.80 -5.95
C PHE A 235 -0.72 -8.90 -5.31
N ALA A 236 0.01 -8.57 -4.23
CA ALA A 236 0.89 -9.51 -3.54
C ALA A 236 0.13 -10.75 -3.04
N SER A 237 -1.03 -10.57 -2.42
CA SER A 237 -1.83 -11.68 -1.87
C SER A 237 -2.46 -12.59 -2.95
N LEU A 238 -2.67 -12.05 -4.15
CA LEU A 238 -3.22 -12.80 -5.29
C LEU A 238 -2.14 -13.45 -6.19
N SER A 239 -0.89 -13.02 -6.06
CA SER A 239 0.20 -13.46 -6.95
C SER A 239 0.58 -14.93 -6.81
N PRO A 240 0.61 -15.58 -5.62
CA PRO A 240 0.99 -16.98 -5.51
C PRO A 240 0.10 -17.94 -6.29
N GLY A 241 -1.21 -17.67 -6.36
CA GLY A 241 -2.12 -18.47 -7.18
C GLY A 241 -1.81 -18.41 -8.68
N LYS A 242 -1.29 -17.27 -9.15
CA LYS A 242 -0.86 -17.08 -10.54
C LYS A 242 0.53 -17.68 -10.79
N PHE A 243 1.46 -17.54 -9.85
CA PHE A 243 2.80 -18.15 -9.96
C PHE A 243 2.74 -19.68 -9.87
N GLY A 244 1.87 -20.27 -9.05
CA GLY A 244 1.65 -21.71 -9.00
C GLY A 244 1.21 -22.29 -10.33
N MET A 245 0.38 -21.58 -11.10
CA MET A 245 0.01 -21.97 -12.48
C MET A 245 1.17 -21.86 -13.46
N LEU A 246 2.06 -20.88 -13.31
CA LEU A 246 3.23 -20.69 -14.18
C LEU A 246 4.34 -21.74 -13.93
N PHE A 247 4.49 -22.22 -12.70
CA PHE A 247 5.53 -23.18 -12.30
C PHE A 247 5.02 -24.61 -12.12
N GLY A 248 3.83 -24.94 -12.64
CA GLY A 248 3.36 -26.32 -12.77
C GLY A 248 2.98 -27.01 -11.44
N SER A 249 2.73 -26.27 -10.37
CA SER A 249 2.17 -26.84 -9.13
C SER A 249 0.68 -27.13 -9.32
N THR A 250 0.36 -28.34 -9.80
CA THR A 250 -0.98 -28.84 -10.15
C THR A 250 -1.85 -29.15 -8.92
N SER A 251 -1.66 -28.50 -7.79
CA SER A 251 -2.36 -28.83 -6.53
C SER A 251 -3.60 -27.99 -6.23
N GLN A 252 -4.13 -27.22 -7.16
CA GLN A 252 -5.41 -26.54 -6.96
C GLN A 252 -6.29 -26.65 -8.21
N ARG A 253 -7.11 -27.70 -8.28
CA ARG A 253 -8.30 -27.66 -9.13
C ARG A 253 -9.33 -26.74 -8.46
N PRO A 254 -9.90 -25.77 -9.17
CA PRO A 254 -11.08 -25.08 -8.68
C PRO A 254 -12.26 -26.08 -8.71
N LEU A 255 -12.95 -26.20 -7.60
CA LEU A 255 -14.32 -26.76 -7.55
C LEU A 255 -15.30 -25.70 -7.99
#